data_1da2edb49283f6d3a085624bdd524c17
#
_entry.id   1da2edb49283f6d3a085624bdd524c17
#
_cell.length_a   1.000
_cell.length_b   1.000
_cell.length_c   1.000
_cell.angle_alpha   90.00
_cell.angle_beta   90.00
_cell.angle_gamma   90.00
#
_symmetry.space_group_name_H-M   'P 1'
#
loop_
_entity.id
_entity.type
_entity.pdbx_description
1 polymer ?
#
loop_
_entity_poly.entity_id
_entity_poly.type
_entity_poly.pdbx_seq_one_letter_code
_entity_poly.pdbx_strand_id
1 'polypeptide(L)'
;MNVLIAYYSTFGNVYSMAREVAAGVAEIDGAEPVLRRVPELMPESVIAGDDNMQKGRDLQADVPEVTLDDFRAAGAYAFGTPTRFGNVSAQVKNQIDQLSSLWMEGAFEDKPAGVFVSTGRLHGGQEDHGPHADGPLAPSRHAAGRRTLFDAGAVHDPGRRLAVRAGACLRRRQ
;
A
#
# COMPACT_ATOMS: atom_id res chain seq x y z
N MET A 1 1.82 18.48 0.79
CA MET A 1 2.55 17.37 0.13
C MET A 1 1.57 16.23 -0.07
N ASN A 2 1.41 15.74 -1.31
CA ASN A 2 0.51 14.63 -1.60
C ASN A 2 1.12 13.30 -1.13
N VAL A 3 0.35 12.53 -0.35
CA VAL A 3 0.69 11.18 0.08
C VAL A 3 -0.21 10.21 -0.68
N LEU A 4 0.34 9.49 -1.66
CA LEU A 4 -0.41 8.50 -2.43
C LEU A 4 -0.60 7.23 -1.63
N ILE A 5 -1.87 6.85 -1.41
CA ILE A 5 -2.27 5.62 -0.74
C ILE A 5 -2.84 4.71 -1.82
N ALA A 6 -1.96 3.89 -2.41
CA ALA A 6 -2.31 2.94 -3.46
C ALA A 6 -2.55 1.55 -2.86
N TYR A 7 -3.73 0.98 -3.04
CA TYR A 7 -4.07 -0.29 -2.42
C TYR A 7 -4.89 -1.20 -3.35
N TYR A 8 -4.82 -2.51 -3.07
CA TYR A 8 -5.74 -3.50 -3.62
C TYR A 8 -6.51 -4.20 -2.50
N SER A 9 -7.80 -4.41 -2.70
CA SER A 9 -8.66 -5.06 -1.72
C SER A 9 -9.75 -5.89 -2.38
N THR A 10 -9.73 -7.20 -2.20
CA THR A 10 -10.75 -8.14 -2.74
C THR A 10 -12.08 -8.05 -1.96
N PHE A 11 -12.00 -8.02 -0.63
CA PHE A 11 -13.16 -8.13 0.27
C PHE A 11 -13.38 -6.87 1.13
N GLY A 12 -12.74 -5.74 0.81
CA GLY A 12 -12.88 -4.50 1.55
C GLY A 12 -11.95 -4.34 2.76
N ASN A 13 -11.24 -5.38 3.23
CA ASN A 13 -10.41 -5.29 4.43
C ASN A 13 -9.23 -4.30 4.28
N VAL A 14 -8.47 -4.42 3.17
CA VAL A 14 -7.36 -3.48 2.90
C VAL A 14 -7.89 -2.08 2.62
N TYR A 15 -9.08 -1.94 2.01
CA TYR A 15 -9.73 -0.66 1.83
C TYR A 15 -10.03 0.03 3.17
N SER A 16 -10.58 -0.71 4.14
CA SER A 16 -10.81 -0.16 5.48
C SER A 16 -9.53 0.36 6.11
N MET A 17 -8.42 -0.40 5.99
CA MET A 17 -7.10 0.04 6.46
C MET A 17 -6.61 1.27 5.71
N ALA A 18 -6.78 1.33 4.40
CA ALA A 18 -6.37 2.46 3.58
C ALA A 18 -7.09 3.76 3.98
N ARG A 19 -8.36 3.67 4.39
CA ARG A 19 -9.11 4.81 4.93
C ARG A 19 -8.53 5.32 6.26
N GLU A 20 -8.14 4.42 7.16
CA GLU A 20 -7.50 4.80 8.43
C GLU A 20 -6.12 5.43 8.17
N VAL A 21 -5.34 4.90 7.22
CA VAL A 21 -4.09 5.52 6.81
C VAL A 21 -4.34 6.92 6.23
N ALA A 22 -5.37 7.09 5.40
CA ALA A 22 -5.73 8.38 4.84
C ALA A 22 -6.16 9.38 5.93
N ALA A 23 -6.93 8.93 6.92
CA ALA A 23 -7.31 9.74 8.06
C ALA A 23 -6.09 10.21 8.86
N GLY A 24 -5.15 9.29 9.15
CA GLY A 24 -3.91 9.66 9.84
C GLY A 24 -3.01 10.62 9.05
N VAL A 25 -2.97 10.50 7.71
CA VAL A 25 -2.26 11.47 6.85
C VAL A 25 -2.91 12.84 6.91
N ALA A 26 -4.24 12.92 6.94
CA ALA A 26 -4.99 14.17 6.99
C ALA A 26 -4.79 14.94 8.31
N GLU A 27 -4.32 14.28 9.39
CA GLU A 27 -3.98 14.94 10.67
C GLU A 27 -2.63 15.66 10.61
N ILE A 28 -1.83 15.46 9.57
CA ILE A 28 -0.49 16.03 9.45
C ILE A 28 -0.56 17.34 8.66
N ASP A 29 -0.14 18.44 9.27
CA ASP A 29 -0.09 19.76 8.60
C ASP A 29 0.72 19.71 7.31
N GLY A 30 0.10 20.15 6.23
CA GLY A 30 0.72 20.20 4.91
C GLY A 30 0.80 18.86 4.16
N ALA A 31 0.22 17.78 4.71
CA ALA A 31 0.03 16.52 4.01
C ALA A 31 -1.42 16.38 3.51
N GLU A 32 -1.58 15.84 2.30
CA GLU A 32 -2.88 15.59 1.67
C GLU A 32 -2.96 14.12 1.23
N PRO A 33 -3.92 13.34 1.74
CA PRO A 33 -4.08 11.94 1.35
C PRO A 33 -4.71 11.84 -0.05
N VAL A 34 -4.08 11.08 -0.93
CA VAL A 34 -4.60 10.74 -2.26
C VAL A 34 -4.87 9.24 -2.29
N LEU A 35 -6.14 8.86 -2.03
CA LEU A 35 -6.56 7.47 -1.98
C LEU A 35 -6.85 6.95 -3.39
N ARG A 36 -6.22 5.81 -3.78
CA ARG A 36 -6.38 5.16 -5.09
C ARG A 36 -6.43 3.65 -4.95
N ARG A 37 -7.33 3.02 -5.69
CA ARG A 37 -7.34 1.55 -5.80
C ARG A 37 -6.48 1.09 -6.97
N VAL A 38 -5.80 -0.02 -6.79
CA VAL A 38 -5.09 -0.71 -7.88
C VAL A 38 -6.12 -1.45 -8.74
N PRO A 39 -6.01 -1.39 -10.09
CA PRO A 39 -6.94 -2.05 -10.99
C PRO A 39 -7.08 -3.56 -10.73
N GLU A 40 -8.29 -4.07 -10.94
CA GLU A 40 -8.58 -5.49 -10.83
C GLU A 40 -8.07 -6.25 -12.05
N LEU A 41 -7.56 -7.46 -11.84
CA LEU A 41 -7.10 -8.37 -12.89
C LEU A 41 -7.98 -9.61 -13.05
N MET A 42 -8.88 -9.86 -12.08
CA MET A 42 -9.79 -10.99 -12.17
C MET A 42 -10.91 -10.71 -13.18
N PRO A 43 -11.34 -11.73 -13.94
CA PRO A 43 -12.49 -11.60 -14.83
C PRO A 43 -13.75 -11.21 -14.05
N GLU A 44 -14.59 -10.38 -14.66
CA GLU A 44 -15.86 -9.92 -14.09
C GLU A 44 -16.76 -11.08 -13.64
N SER A 45 -16.77 -12.17 -14.42
CA SER A 45 -17.55 -13.37 -14.08
C SER A 45 -17.12 -14.05 -12.77
N VAL A 46 -15.86 -13.91 -12.38
CA VAL A 46 -15.36 -14.45 -11.10
C VAL A 46 -15.84 -13.59 -9.94
N ILE A 47 -15.79 -12.26 -10.09
CA ILE A 47 -16.22 -11.32 -9.06
C ILE A 47 -17.73 -11.42 -8.86
N ALA A 48 -18.50 -11.42 -9.94
CA ALA A 48 -19.96 -11.53 -9.91
C ALA A 48 -20.44 -12.90 -9.39
N GLY A 49 -19.59 -13.92 -9.41
CA GLY A 49 -19.87 -15.25 -8.88
C GLY A 49 -19.68 -15.38 -7.36
N ASP A 50 -19.18 -14.35 -6.68
CA ASP A 50 -18.94 -14.36 -5.22
C ASP A 50 -19.50 -13.07 -4.58
N ASP A 51 -20.58 -13.22 -3.82
CA ASP A 51 -21.26 -12.09 -3.15
C ASP A 51 -20.33 -11.26 -2.24
N ASN A 52 -19.31 -11.87 -1.65
CA ASN A 52 -18.39 -11.16 -0.77
C ASN A 52 -17.36 -10.34 -1.58
N MET A 53 -16.94 -10.85 -2.74
CA MET A 53 -16.11 -10.09 -3.67
C MET A 53 -16.89 -8.90 -4.22
N GLN A 54 -18.15 -9.13 -4.63
CA GLN A 54 -19.00 -8.05 -5.13
C GLN A 54 -19.22 -6.97 -4.07
N LYS A 55 -19.57 -7.34 -2.83
CA LYS A 55 -19.70 -6.39 -1.72
C LYS A 55 -18.40 -5.61 -1.46
N GLY A 56 -17.26 -6.30 -1.50
CA GLY A 56 -15.95 -5.66 -1.35
C GLY A 56 -15.67 -4.63 -2.44
N ARG A 57 -16.10 -4.91 -3.66
CA ARG A 57 -16.00 -4.01 -4.81
C ARG A 57 -16.92 -2.80 -4.67
N ASP A 58 -18.18 -3.03 -4.29
CA ASP A 58 -19.19 -1.97 -4.13
C ASP A 58 -18.78 -0.97 -3.04
N LEU A 59 -18.18 -1.45 -1.94
CA LEU A 59 -17.68 -0.60 -0.85
C LEU A 59 -16.62 0.42 -1.28
N GLN A 60 -15.93 0.18 -2.38
CA GLN A 60 -14.83 1.02 -2.87
C GLN A 60 -15.07 1.55 -4.29
N ALA A 61 -16.33 1.48 -4.75
CA ALA A 61 -16.71 1.89 -6.11
C ALA A 61 -16.36 3.36 -6.42
N ASP A 62 -16.48 4.23 -5.42
CA ASP A 62 -16.20 5.67 -5.55
C ASP A 62 -14.70 6.00 -5.53
N VAL A 63 -13.82 5.03 -5.23
CA VAL A 63 -12.38 5.28 -5.20
C VAL A 63 -11.81 5.14 -6.62
N PRO A 64 -11.18 6.18 -7.17
CA PRO A 64 -10.58 6.11 -8.50
C PRO A 64 -9.43 5.09 -8.57
N GLU A 65 -9.21 4.55 -9.77
CA GLU A 65 -8.02 3.75 -10.04
C GLU A 65 -6.76 4.60 -10.06
N VAL A 66 -5.65 4.00 -9.61
CA VAL A 66 -4.36 4.66 -9.60
C VAL A 66 -3.80 4.83 -11.00
N THR A 67 -3.23 5.99 -11.28
CA THR A 67 -2.58 6.33 -12.54
C THR A 67 -1.08 6.57 -12.35
N LEU A 68 -0.31 6.54 -13.45
CA LEU A 68 1.11 6.89 -13.42
C LEU A 68 1.34 8.35 -12.97
N ASP A 69 0.40 9.25 -13.29
CA ASP A 69 0.48 10.64 -12.89
C ASP A 69 0.26 10.81 -11.38
N ASP A 70 -0.57 9.98 -10.74
CA ASP A 70 -0.68 9.96 -9.27
C ASP A 70 0.67 9.63 -8.62
N PHE A 71 1.40 8.64 -9.16
CA PHE A 71 2.75 8.29 -8.68
C PHE A 71 3.75 9.42 -8.92
N ARG A 72 3.70 10.08 -10.06
CA ARG A 72 4.61 11.19 -10.38
C ARG A 72 4.40 12.37 -9.44
N ALA A 73 3.14 12.72 -9.17
CA ALA A 73 2.74 13.87 -8.36
C ALA A 73 2.93 13.66 -6.84
N ALA A 74 3.00 12.42 -6.38
CA ALA A 74 3.14 12.11 -4.96
C ALA A 74 4.51 12.49 -4.41
N GLY A 75 4.53 13.01 -3.19
CA GLY A 75 5.76 13.24 -2.40
C GLY A 75 6.07 12.11 -1.40
N ALA A 76 5.09 11.22 -1.17
CA ALA A 76 5.24 10.03 -0.33
C ALA A 76 4.25 8.95 -0.77
N TYR A 77 4.49 7.71 -0.37
CA TYR A 77 3.69 6.55 -0.77
C TYR A 77 3.29 5.68 0.42
N ALA A 78 2.07 5.13 0.37
CA ALA A 78 1.63 4.04 1.22
C ALA A 78 0.99 2.95 0.34
N PHE A 79 1.55 1.74 0.36
CA PHE A 79 1.05 0.62 -0.43
C PHE A 79 0.25 -0.35 0.43
N GLY A 80 -0.99 -0.64 0.03
CA GLY A 80 -1.87 -1.60 0.69
C GLY A 80 -2.06 -2.88 -0.11
N THR A 81 -1.85 -4.04 0.52
CA THR A 81 -2.03 -5.33 -0.15
C THR A 81 -2.57 -6.41 0.79
N PRO A 82 -3.44 -7.31 0.31
CA PRO A 82 -3.65 -8.56 1.02
C PRO A 82 -2.46 -9.50 0.76
N THR A 83 -2.16 -10.36 1.73
CA THR A 83 -1.20 -11.45 1.51
C THR A 83 -1.76 -12.48 0.54
N ARG A 84 -0.93 -12.94 -0.39
CA ARG A 84 -1.16 -14.07 -1.28
C ARG A 84 0.05 -15.00 -1.22
N PHE A 85 -0.06 -16.09 -0.44
CA PHE A 85 1.01 -17.08 -0.25
C PHE A 85 2.34 -16.44 0.21
N GLY A 86 2.28 -15.50 1.17
CA GLY A 86 3.47 -14.80 1.66
C GLY A 86 4.00 -13.69 0.73
N ASN A 87 3.24 -13.31 -0.31
CA ASN A 87 3.64 -12.26 -1.25
C ASN A 87 2.52 -11.23 -1.43
N VAL A 88 2.83 -10.11 -2.09
CA VAL A 88 1.84 -9.12 -2.53
C VAL A 88 0.86 -9.74 -3.53
N SER A 89 -0.33 -9.17 -3.65
CA SER A 89 -1.28 -9.61 -4.67
C SER A 89 -0.75 -9.38 -6.09
N ALA A 90 -1.20 -10.20 -7.04
CA ALA A 90 -0.84 -10.05 -8.45
C ALA A 90 -1.18 -8.66 -9.00
N GLN A 91 -2.29 -8.07 -8.55
CA GLN A 91 -2.73 -6.73 -8.91
C GLN A 91 -1.69 -5.68 -8.50
N VAL A 92 -1.23 -5.72 -7.24
CA VAL A 92 -0.20 -4.79 -6.73
C VAL A 92 1.13 -5.03 -7.46
N LYS A 93 1.51 -6.30 -7.68
CA LYS A 93 2.74 -6.60 -8.42
C LYS A 93 2.69 -6.08 -9.86
N ASN A 94 1.57 -6.28 -10.55
CA ASN A 94 1.37 -5.76 -11.91
C ASN A 94 1.44 -4.22 -11.93
N GLN A 95 0.88 -3.54 -10.94
CA GLN A 95 0.99 -2.09 -10.83
C GLN A 95 2.45 -1.64 -10.65
N ILE A 96 3.21 -2.32 -9.79
CA ILE A 96 4.64 -2.04 -9.58
C ILE A 96 5.43 -2.22 -10.87
N ASP A 97 5.15 -3.28 -11.64
CA ASP A 97 5.86 -3.55 -12.90
C ASP A 97 5.64 -2.45 -13.95
N GLN A 98 4.49 -1.78 -13.91
CA GLN A 98 4.19 -0.64 -14.79
C GLN A 98 4.93 0.65 -14.39
N LEU A 99 5.55 0.72 -13.21
CA LEU A 99 6.28 1.91 -12.74
C LEU A 99 7.71 2.02 -13.29
N SER A 100 8.14 1.11 -14.14
CA SER A 100 9.53 1.05 -14.66
C SER A 100 9.98 2.35 -15.35
N SER A 101 9.11 3.01 -16.10
CA SER A 101 9.43 4.30 -16.73
C SER A 101 9.68 5.40 -15.71
N LEU A 102 8.82 5.49 -14.67
CA LEU A 102 8.97 6.46 -13.59
C LEU A 102 10.22 6.20 -12.76
N TRP A 103 10.57 4.92 -12.59
CA TRP A 103 11.81 4.55 -11.90
C TRP A 103 13.05 5.02 -12.69
N MET A 104 13.05 4.87 -14.01
CA MET A 104 14.14 5.37 -14.88
C MET A 104 14.22 6.90 -14.89
N GLU A 105 13.11 7.60 -14.70
CA GLU A 105 13.03 9.05 -14.54
C GLU A 105 13.52 9.54 -13.15
N GLY A 106 13.82 8.66 -12.21
CA GLY A 106 14.16 9.00 -10.83
C GLY A 106 12.98 9.52 -10.01
N ALA A 107 11.72 9.27 -10.45
CA ALA A 107 10.52 9.84 -9.84
C ALA A 107 10.30 9.42 -8.36
N PHE A 108 10.96 8.36 -7.91
CA PHE A 108 10.84 7.81 -6.55
C PHE A 108 12.00 8.22 -5.62
N GLU A 109 12.97 8.94 -6.13
CA GLU A 109 14.13 9.34 -5.34
C GLU A 109 13.73 10.28 -4.19
N ASP A 110 14.34 10.05 -3.01
CA ASP A 110 14.12 10.81 -1.78
C ASP A 110 12.65 10.86 -1.28
N LYS A 111 11.75 10.03 -1.80
CA LYS A 111 10.36 9.96 -1.37
C LYS A 111 10.15 8.80 -0.38
N PRO A 112 9.58 9.04 0.81
CA PRO A 112 9.30 7.98 1.77
C PRO A 112 8.20 7.05 1.25
N ALA A 113 8.32 5.76 1.56
CA ALA A 113 7.31 4.77 1.26
C ALA A 113 7.02 3.88 2.47
N GLY A 114 5.75 3.55 2.68
CA GLY A 114 5.27 2.63 3.70
C GLY A 114 4.42 1.51 3.09
N VAL A 115 4.24 0.43 3.84
CA VAL A 115 3.42 -0.71 3.43
C VAL A 115 2.46 -1.09 4.55
N PHE A 116 1.21 -1.42 4.22
CA PHE A 116 0.26 -2.01 5.12
C PHE A 116 -0.35 -3.27 4.50
N VAL A 117 -0.49 -4.33 5.31
CA VAL A 117 -0.82 -5.66 4.83
C VAL A 117 -1.94 -6.29 5.64
N SER A 118 -2.90 -6.91 4.97
CA SER A 118 -3.95 -7.72 5.60
C SER A 118 -3.70 -9.21 5.36
N THR A 119 -3.73 -10.00 6.44
CA THR A 119 -3.63 -11.47 6.38
C THR A 119 -4.84 -12.11 7.03
N GLY A 120 -5.24 -13.28 6.55
CA GLY A 120 -6.35 -14.04 7.11
C GLY A 120 -6.02 -14.81 8.41
N ARG A 121 -4.75 -14.86 8.83
CA ARG A 121 -4.25 -15.57 10.01
C ARG A 121 -3.09 -14.84 10.64
N LEU A 122 -2.89 -15.02 11.96
CA LEU A 122 -1.64 -14.65 12.63
C LEU A 122 -0.49 -15.45 11.99
N HIS A 123 0.63 -14.80 11.74
CA HIS A 123 1.78 -15.37 11.03
C HIS A 123 1.42 -15.90 9.62
N GLY A 124 0.55 -15.17 8.93
CA GLY A 124 0.07 -15.51 7.59
C GLY A 124 0.93 -14.93 6.45
N GLY A 125 2.21 -14.62 6.71
CA GLY A 125 3.15 -14.05 5.73
C GLY A 125 3.27 -12.52 5.78
N GLN A 126 2.69 -11.83 6.79
CA GLN A 126 2.83 -10.39 6.96
C GLN A 126 4.27 -9.99 7.28
N GLU A 127 5.04 -10.87 7.85
CA GLU A 127 6.46 -10.71 8.18
C GLU A 127 7.33 -10.52 6.94
N ASP A 128 6.95 -11.11 5.81
CA ASP A 128 7.70 -11.08 4.56
C ASP A 128 7.42 -9.83 3.71
N HIS A 129 6.39 -9.07 4.06
CA HIS A 129 6.03 -7.82 3.37
C HIS A 129 6.70 -6.57 3.94
N GLY A 130 7.50 -6.74 4.98
CA GLY A 130 8.31 -5.65 5.54
C GLY A 130 9.38 -5.17 4.56
N PRO A 131 10.07 -4.06 4.87
CA PRO A 131 11.15 -3.53 4.05
C PRO A 131 12.40 -4.40 4.15
N HIS A 132 12.29 -5.66 3.74
CA HIS A 132 13.46 -6.47 3.49
C HIS A 132 14.18 -5.91 2.26
N ALA A 133 15.50 -5.86 2.32
CA ALA A 133 16.36 -5.31 1.28
C ALA A 133 16.11 -5.91 -0.13
N ASP A 134 15.35 -6.98 -0.21
CA ASP A 134 15.12 -7.79 -1.40
C ASP A 134 13.61 -7.99 -1.72
N GLY A 135 12.69 -7.35 -0.97
CA GLY A 135 11.24 -7.46 -1.21
C GLY A 135 10.76 -6.55 -2.35
N PRO A 136 9.64 -6.89 -3.02
CA PRO A 136 9.14 -6.14 -4.18
C PRO A 136 8.71 -4.70 -3.87
N LEU A 137 8.54 -4.35 -2.60
CA LEU A 137 8.23 -3.00 -2.11
C LEU A 137 9.41 -2.39 -1.34
N ALA A 138 10.63 -2.97 -1.44
CA ALA A 138 11.80 -2.39 -0.84
C ALA A 138 12.14 -1.05 -1.52
N PRO A 139 12.45 0.01 -0.75
CA PRO A 139 12.97 1.25 -1.32
C PRO A 139 14.24 0.93 -2.12
N SER A 140 14.35 1.48 -3.32
CA SER A 140 15.49 1.24 -4.21
C SER A 140 16.81 1.48 -3.46
N ARG A 141 17.80 0.59 -3.62
CA ARG A 141 19.10 0.64 -2.93
C ARG A 141 19.95 1.88 -3.24
N HIS A 142 19.49 2.78 -4.09
CA HIS A 142 20.20 4.02 -4.44
C HIS A 142 20.14 5.08 -3.33
N ALA A 143 19.37 4.86 -2.27
CA ALA A 143 19.48 5.61 -1.01
C ALA A 143 20.61 5.05 -0.10
N ALA A 144 21.73 4.67 -0.67
CA ALA A 144 22.90 4.20 0.09
C ALA A 144 23.38 5.31 1.02
N GLY A 145 23.10 5.14 2.33
CA GLY A 145 23.58 6.01 3.40
C GLY A 145 22.50 6.54 4.34
N ARG A 146 21.22 6.28 4.12
CA ARG A 146 20.15 6.76 5.02
C ARG A 146 19.40 5.60 5.66
N ARG A 147 19.49 5.50 6.98
CA ARG A 147 18.70 4.58 7.78
C ARG A 147 17.23 4.93 7.64
N THR A 148 16.46 4.07 6.96
CA THR A 148 15.00 4.06 7.06
C THR A 148 14.63 3.56 8.43
N LEU A 149 14.10 4.42 9.29
CA LEU A 149 13.54 4.02 10.57
C LEU A 149 12.10 3.54 10.30
N PHE A 150 11.94 2.23 10.15
CA PHE A 150 10.64 1.59 10.21
C PHE A 150 10.42 1.10 11.63
N ASP A 151 9.73 1.86 12.44
CA ASP A 151 9.17 1.36 13.69
C ASP A 151 7.70 1.02 13.44
N ALA A 152 7.42 -0.26 13.33
CA ALA A 152 6.09 -0.75 13.03
C ALA A 152 5.31 -0.91 14.31
N GLY A 153 4.46 0.04 14.64
CA GLY A 153 3.42 -0.13 15.62
C GLY A 153 2.39 -1.16 15.13
N ALA A 154 2.30 -2.32 15.76
CA ALA A 154 1.21 -3.25 15.54
C ALA A 154 -0.04 -2.70 16.23
N VAL A 155 -1.05 -2.30 15.46
CA VAL A 155 -2.38 -2.02 16.02
C VAL A 155 -3.10 -3.35 16.13
N HIS A 156 -3.30 -3.82 17.36
CA HIS A 156 -4.04 -5.03 17.66
C HIS A 156 -5.49 -4.65 18.03
N ASP A 157 -6.44 -4.98 17.15
CA ASP A 157 -7.86 -4.97 17.48
C ASP A 157 -8.29 -6.37 17.92
N PRO A 158 -8.68 -6.59 19.20
CA PRO A 158 -9.04 -7.91 19.70
C PRO A 158 -10.32 -8.50 19.07
N GLY A 159 -11.10 -7.71 18.33
CA GLY A 159 -12.32 -8.15 17.65
C GLY A 159 -12.16 -8.47 16.17
N ARG A 160 -11.07 -8.06 15.53
CA ARG A 160 -10.77 -8.32 14.13
C ARG A 160 -9.33 -8.80 14.00
N ARG A 161 -9.13 -9.91 13.30
CA ARG A 161 -7.80 -10.47 13.03
C ARG A 161 -7.06 -9.63 11.97
N LEU A 162 -6.75 -8.39 12.33
CA LEU A 162 -6.06 -7.44 11.46
C LEU A 162 -4.70 -7.13 12.07
N ALA A 163 -3.64 -7.52 11.40
CA ALA A 163 -2.29 -7.07 11.73
C ALA A 163 -1.89 -5.96 10.75
N VAL A 164 -1.73 -4.74 11.25
CA VAL A 164 -1.20 -3.61 10.49
C VAL A 164 0.25 -3.44 10.86
N ARG A 165 1.13 -3.51 9.89
CA ARG A 165 2.51 -3.10 10.04
C ARG A 165 2.72 -1.86 9.18
N ALA A 166 2.85 -0.70 9.81
CA ALA A 166 3.18 0.55 9.14
C ALA A 166 4.64 0.90 9.43
N GLY A 167 5.37 1.27 8.39
CA GLY A 167 6.73 1.76 8.52
C GLY A 167 6.85 3.14 7.91
N ALA A 168 7.49 4.08 8.61
CA ALA A 168 7.72 5.43 8.12
C ALA A 168 9.21 5.76 8.08
N CYS A 169 9.65 6.43 7.02
CA CYS A 169 10.98 6.99 6.90
C CYS A 169 10.94 8.47 7.30
N LEU A 170 11.58 8.84 8.41
CA LEU A 170 11.72 10.23 8.84
C LEU A 170 13.16 10.71 8.62
N ARG A 171 13.30 11.79 7.88
CA ARG A 171 14.56 12.53 7.75
C ARG A 171 14.75 13.42 8.97
N ARG A 172 15.83 13.26 9.73
CA ARG A 172 16.34 14.35 10.57
C ARG A 172 17.16 15.30 9.69
N ARG A 173 16.71 16.55 9.59
CA ARG A 173 17.58 17.64 9.11
C ARG A 173 18.64 17.88 10.20
N GLN A 174 19.90 17.83 9.81
CA GLN A 174 20.96 18.53 10.53
C GLN A 174 21.05 19.94 9.99
#